data_810b52775622db88a93e7e05d55b96cc
#
_entry.id   810b52775622db88a93e7e05d55b96cc
#
_cell.length_a   1.000
_cell.length_b   1.000
_cell.length_c   1.000
_cell.angle_alpha   90.00
_cell.angle_beta   90.00
_cell.angle_gamma   90.00
#
_symmetry.space_group_name_H-M   'P 1'
#
loop_
_entity.id
_entity.type
_entity.pdbx_description
1 polymer ?
#
loop_
_entity_poly.entity_id
_entity_poly.type
_entity_poly.pdbx_seq_one_letter_code
_entity_poly.pdbx_strand_id
1 'polypeptide(L)'
;MTIDDFEQVHSLWMEIHGFGLRSIDDSKEGVERFIRRNPTTSMVAVCDGKIVGAILCGHDGRRAGLYHVCVQENYRKHGIGQKLVERCLEALKAEKISKVNLIAFKQNEIGNRFWQSLGWKYCDNVNYYE
;
A
#
# COMPACT_ATOMS: atom_id res chain seq x y z
N MET A 1 -2.84 -6.40 -8.55
CA MET A 1 -1.38 -6.54 -8.71
C MET A 1 -1.01 -8.00 -8.85
N THR A 2 -0.12 -8.32 -9.77
CA THR A 2 0.48 -9.65 -9.92
C THR A 2 2.00 -9.51 -9.86
N ILE A 3 2.71 -10.64 -9.79
CA ILE A 3 4.18 -10.60 -9.75
C ILE A 3 4.79 -10.04 -11.06
N ASP A 4 4.06 -10.08 -12.15
CA ASP A 4 4.49 -9.48 -13.42
C ASP A 4 4.63 -7.95 -13.33
N ASP A 5 3.98 -7.34 -12.35
CA ASP A 5 4.07 -5.90 -12.11
C ASP A 5 5.31 -5.50 -11.29
N PHE A 6 6.06 -6.49 -10.77
CA PHE A 6 7.08 -6.23 -9.76
C PHE A 6 8.14 -5.21 -10.21
N GLU A 7 8.69 -5.37 -11.41
CA GLU A 7 9.78 -4.50 -11.85
C GLU A 7 9.36 -3.04 -11.92
N GLN A 8 8.15 -2.76 -12.41
CA GLN A 8 7.63 -1.39 -12.47
C GLN A 8 7.31 -0.86 -11.07
N VAL A 9 6.70 -1.68 -10.23
CA VAL A 9 6.37 -1.29 -8.85
C VAL A 9 7.62 -1.04 -8.03
N HIS A 10 8.62 -1.90 -8.13
CA HIS A 10 9.89 -1.74 -7.43
C HIS A 10 10.61 -0.47 -7.87
N SER A 11 10.64 -0.19 -9.17
CA SER A 11 11.22 1.06 -9.69
C SER A 11 10.51 2.28 -9.11
N LEU A 12 9.19 2.22 -8.99
CA LEU A 12 8.39 3.29 -8.39
C LEU A 12 8.76 3.50 -6.92
N TRP A 13 8.93 2.42 -6.16
CA TRP A 13 9.37 2.51 -4.76
C TRP A 13 10.75 3.17 -4.63
N MET A 14 11.67 2.84 -5.55
CA MET A 14 13.02 3.41 -5.53
C MET A 14 13.04 4.91 -5.85
N GLU A 15 12.08 5.40 -6.60
CA GLU A 15 11.94 6.84 -6.90
C GLU A 15 11.38 7.63 -5.72
N ILE A 16 10.60 6.98 -4.85
CA ILE A 16 9.85 7.66 -3.80
C ILE A 16 10.61 7.58 -2.48
N HIS A 17 10.83 8.73 -1.87
CA HIS A 17 11.45 8.83 -0.55
C HIS A 17 10.40 8.66 0.55
N GLY A 18 10.82 8.15 1.71
CA GLY A 18 9.96 7.98 2.87
C GLY A 18 9.50 6.54 3.11
N PHE A 19 9.90 5.60 2.25
CA PHE A 19 9.73 4.19 2.52
C PHE A 19 10.94 3.60 3.22
N GLY A 20 10.71 2.69 4.16
CA GLY A 20 11.76 1.79 4.60
C GLY A 20 11.70 0.53 3.75
N LEU A 21 12.47 0.46 2.68
CA LEU A 21 12.56 -0.76 1.87
C LEU A 21 13.42 -1.80 2.58
N ARG A 22 12.94 -3.03 2.62
CA ARG A 22 13.62 -4.16 3.26
C ARG A 22 14.04 -5.17 2.20
N SER A 23 15.32 -5.55 2.22
CA SER A 23 15.88 -6.43 1.19
C SER A 23 15.22 -7.81 1.12
N ILE A 24 14.66 -8.29 2.22
CA ILE A 24 13.99 -9.60 2.26
C ILE A 24 12.55 -9.48 1.78
N ASP A 25 11.79 -8.55 2.38
CA ASP A 25 10.34 -8.45 2.14
C ASP A 25 10.01 -7.77 0.82
N ASP A 26 10.86 -6.84 0.39
CA ASP A 26 10.64 -6.05 -0.81
C ASP A 26 11.41 -6.55 -2.04
N SER A 27 12.05 -7.71 -1.92
CA SER A 27 12.61 -8.44 -3.05
C SER A 27 11.48 -9.03 -3.90
N LYS A 28 11.80 -9.40 -5.14
CA LYS A 28 10.84 -10.08 -6.02
C LYS A 28 10.26 -11.33 -5.36
N GLU A 29 11.11 -12.12 -4.72
CA GLU A 29 10.71 -13.33 -4.01
C GLU A 29 9.79 -13.02 -2.82
N GLY A 30 10.12 -11.99 -2.04
CA GLY A 30 9.30 -11.57 -0.89
C GLY A 30 7.93 -11.06 -1.32
N VAL A 31 7.88 -10.24 -2.36
CA VAL A 31 6.62 -9.72 -2.89
C VAL A 31 5.78 -10.84 -3.51
N GLU A 32 6.41 -11.78 -4.22
CA GLU A 32 5.70 -12.93 -4.79
C GLU A 32 5.05 -13.78 -3.69
N ARG A 33 5.77 -14.04 -2.61
CA ARG A 33 5.25 -14.77 -1.45
C ARG A 33 4.05 -14.04 -0.84
N PHE A 34 4.14 -12.72 -0.70
CA PHE A 34 3.08 -11.88 -0.16
C PHE A 34 1.82 -11.92 -1.04
N ILE A 35 1.98 -11.77 -2.36
CA ILE A 35 0.87 -11.81 -3.31
C ILE A 35 0.24 -13.21 -3.36
N ARG A 36 1.05 -14.26 -3.28
CA ARG A 36 0.52 -15.63 -3.27
C ARG A 36 -0.36 -15.88 -2.07
N ARG A 37 0.01 -15.34 -0.90
CA ARG A 37 -0.78 -15.43 0.31
C ARG A 37 -2.03 -14.54 0.25
N ASN A 38 -1.95 -13.42 -0.43
CA ASN A 38 -3.02 -12.41 -0.54
C ASN A 38 -3.24 -12.06 -2.02
N PRO A 39 -3.89 -12.96 -2.79
CA PRO A 39 -3.88 -12.80 -4.26
C PRO A 39 -4.80 -11.71 -4.79
N THR A 40 -5.73 -11.18 -3.99
CA THR A 40 -6.79 -10.29 -4.48
C THR A 40 -6.75 -8.88 -3.92
N THR A 41 -5.86 -8.59 -2.96
CA THR A 41 -5.97 -7.35 -2.17
C THR A 41 -4.99 -6.25 -2.53
N SER A 42 -3.83 -6.58 -3.13
CA SER A 42 -2.88 -5.56 -3.58
C SER A 42 -3.27 -4.99 -4.94
N MET A 43 -3.08 -3.68 -5.13
CA MET A 43 -3.56 -2.97 -6.32
C MET A 43 -2.44 -2.18 -6.99
N VAL A 44 -2.57 -2.00 -8.31
CA VAL A 44 -1.75 -1.05 -9.07
C VAL A 44 -2.67 -0.11 -9.84
N ALA A 45 -2.18 1.12 -10.05
CA ALA A 45 -2.83 2.08 -10.92
C ALA A 45 -2.06 2.16 -12.23
N VAL A 46 -2.75 1.98 -13.34
CA VAL A 46 -2.15 1.97 -14.68
C VAL A 46 -2.67 3.18 -15.45
N CYS A 47 -1.78 3.92 -16.07
CA CYS A 47 -2.08 5.05 -16.94
C CYS A 47 -1.27 4.90 -18.22
N ASP A 48 -1.96 4.82 -19.38
CA ASP A 48 -1.34 4.63 -20.69
C ASP A 48 -0.34 3.45 -20.73
N GLY A 49 -0.74 2.32 -20.14
CA GLY A 49 0.06 1.10 -20.09
C GLY A 49 1.20 1.12 -19.08
N LYS A 50 1.35 2.18 -18.30
CA LYS A 50 2.42 2.35 -17.32
C LYS A 50 1.84 2.34 -15.90
N ILE A 51 2.52 1.65 -14.98
CA ILE A 51 2.13 1.66 -13.57
C ILE A 51 2.60 2.97 -12.95
N VAL A 52 1.66 3.75 -12.42
CA VAL A 52 1.90 5.06 -11.80
C VAL A 52 1.59 5.10 -10.33
N GLY A 53 1.05 4.03 -9.78
CA GLY A 53 0.78 3.90 -8.36
C GLY A 53 0.63 2.46 -7.95
N ALA A 54 0.82 2.18 -6.67
CA ALA A 54 0.72 0.83 -6.14
C ALA A 54 0.39 0.86 -4.65
N ILE A 55 -0.17 -0.25 -4.18
CA ILE A 55 -0.42 -0.49 -2.77
C ILE A 55 -0.32 -1.99 -2.52
N LEU A 56 0.50 -2.39 -1.56
CA LEU A 56 0.48 -3.74 -1.04
C LEU A 56 -0.55 -3.83 0.09
N CYS A 57 -1.40 -4.81 0.01
CA CYS A 57 -2.44 -5.03 1.00
C CYS A 57 -2.56 -6.52 1.27
N GLY A 58 -2.47 -6.89 2.53
CA GLY A 58 -2.61 -8.28 2.93
C GLY A 58 -3.26 -8.40 4.29
N HIS A 59 -3.76 -9.62 4.59
CA HIS A 59 -4.42 -9.91 5.85
C HIS A 59 -4.06 -11.32 6.36
N ASP A 60 -4.32 -11.53 7.62
CA ASP A 60 -4.08 -12.80 8.30
C ASP A 60 -5.38 -13.58 8.58
N GLY A 61 -6.48 -13.21 7.92
CA GLY A 61 -7.83 -13.75 8.17
C GLY A 61 -8.59 -12.96 9.24
N ARG A 62 -7.95 -12.01 9.90
CA ARG A 62 -8.56 -11.23 10.97
C ARG A 62 -8.34 -9.73 10.79
N ARG A 63 -7.12 -9.31 10.47
CA ARG A 63 -6.74 -7.92 10.32
C ARG A 63 -5.88 -7.76 9.09
N ALA A 64 -6.05 -6.63 8.41
CA ALA A 64 -5.25 -6.30 7.24
C ALA A 64 -4.24 -5.20 7.55
N GLY A 65 -3.18 -5.16 6.74
CA GLY A 65 -2.19 -4.10 6.73
C GLY A 65 -2.00 -3.54 5.33
N LEU A 66 -1.74 -2.25 5.24
CA LEU A 66 -1.35 -1.58 4.00
C LEU A 66 0.12 -1.23 4.05
N TYR A 67 0.82 -1.47 2.94
CA TYR A 67 2.26 -1.24 2.83
C TYR A 67 2.57 -0.50 1.53
N HIS A 68 3.55 0.38 1.58
CA HIS A 68 4.13 1.05 0.39
C HIS A 68 3.08 1.65 -0.52
N VAL A 69 2.14 2.40 0.06
CA VAL A 69 1.14 3.14 -0.71
C VAL A 69 1.85 4.30 -1.41
N CYS A 70 1.80 4.32 -2.72
CA CYS A 70 2.53 5.34 -3.47
C CYS A 70 1.85 5.69 -4.79
N VAL A 71 2.07 6.93 -5.21
CA VAL A 71 1.69 7.44 -6.53
C VAL A 71 2.86 8.25 -7.05
N GLN A 72 3.23 8.02 -8.31
CA GLN A 72 4.29 8.79 -8.96
C GLN A 72 3.98 10.28 -8.90
N GLU A 73 4.99 11.10 -8.61
CA GLU A 73 4.81 12.51 -8.29
C GLU A 73 3.96 13.27 -9.30
N ASN A 74 4.22 13.06 -10.60
CA ASN A 74 3.50 13.74 -11.67
C ASN A 74 2.01 13.35 -11.79
N TYR A 75 1.61 12.28 -11.15
CA TYR A 75 0.24 11.77 -11.17
C TYR A 75 -0.51 12.02 -9.87
N ARG A 76 0.13 12.69 -8.90
CA ARG A 76 -0.51 13.04 -7.63
C ARG A 76 -1.57 14.11 -7.81
N LYS A 77 -2.46 14.26 -6.80
CA LYS A 77 -3.56 15.22 -6.78
C LYS A 77 -4.65 14.96 -7.84
N HIS A 78 -4.74 13.71 -8.32
CA HIS A 78 -5.78 13.28 -9.25
C HIS A 78 -6.69 12.19 -8.65
N GLY A 79 -6.59 11.94 -7.34
CA GLY A 79 -7.40 10.93 -6.66
C GLY A 79 -6.95 9.49 -6.83
N ILE A 80 -5.78 9.24 -7.43
CA ILE A 80 -5.28 7.88 -7.67
C ILE A 80 -5.02 7.14 -6.35
N GLY A 81 -4.36 7.79 -5.40
CA GLY A 81 -4.08 7.19 -4.09
C GLY A 81 -5.35 6.80 -3.36
N GLN A 82 -6.32 7.69 -3.33
CA GLN A 82 -7.63 7.41 -2.74
C GLN A 82 -8.29 6.20 -3.40
N LYS A 83 -8.27 6.14 -4.72
CA LYS A 83 -8.89 5.04 -5.47
C LYS A 83 -8.19 3.71 -5.21
N LEU A 84 -6.86 3.70 -5.10
CA LEU A 84 -6.10 2.52 -4.72
C LEU A 84 -6.55 1.99 -3.36
N VAL A 85 -6.67 2.88 -2.38
CA VAL A 85 -7.13 2.52 -1.03
C VAL A 85 -8.56 1.98 -1.07
N GLU A 86 -9.46 2.66 -1.77
CA GLU A 86 -10.86 2.23 -1.91
C GLU A 86 -10.96 0.82 -2.48
N ARG A 87 -10.19 0.51 -3.53
CA ARG A 87 -10.18 -0.82 -4.14
C ARG A 87 -9.66 -1.89 -3.19
N CYS A 88 -8.63 -1.57 -2.41
CA CYS A 88 -8.13 -2.50 -1.39
C CYS A 88 -9.21 -2.78 -0.33
N LEU A 89 -9.88 -1.74 0.14
CA LEU A 89 -10.93 -1.89 1.16
C LEU A 89 -12.10 -2.71 0.62
N GLU A 90 -12.50 -2.52 -0.63
CA GLU A 90 -13.53 -3.33 -1.28
C GLU A 90 -13.12 -4.81 -1.32
N ALA A 91 -11.88 -5.09 -1.71
CA ALA A 91 -11.36 -6.46 -1.77
C ALA A 91 -11.30 -7.12 -0.40
N LEU A 92 -10.88 -6.38 0.62
CA LEU A 92 -10.86 -6.85 2.00
C LEU A 92 -12.26 -7.12 2.53
N LYS A 93 -13.21 -6.27 2.20
CA LYS A 93 -14.61 -6.46 2.59
C LYS A 93 -15.18 -7.75 1.98
N ALA A 94 -14.85 -8.04 0.72
CA ALA A 94 -15.24 -9.28 0.08
C ALA A 94 -14.67 -10.51 0.80
N GLU A 95 -13.52 -10.37 1.46
CA GLU A 95 -12.89 -11.41 2.27
C GLU A 95 -13.31 -11.36 3.74
N LYS A 96 -14.29 -10.53 4.08
CA LYS A 96 -14.86 -10.38 5.43
C LYS A 96 -13.85 -9.85 6.45
N ILE A 97 -12.91 -9.05 6.01
CA ILE A 97 -11.95 -8.36 6.88
C ILE A 97 -12.53 -6.98 7.21
N SER A 98 -12.72 -6.71 8.49
CA SER A 98 -13.36 -5.48 8.97
C SER A 98 -12.40 -4.46 9.57
N LYS A 99 -11.14 -4.81 9.77
CA LYS A 99 -10.17 -3.91 10.40
C LYS A 99 -8.87 -3.88 9.62
N VAL A 100 -8.43 -2.66 9.32
CA VAL A 100 -7.21 -2.41 8.54
C VAL A 100 -6.36 -1.40 9.30
N ASN A 101 -5.05 -1.61 9.32
CA ASN A 101 -4.12 -0.65 9.87
C ASN A 101 -2.96 -0.37 8.90
N LEU A 102 -2.24 0.68 9.20
CA LEU A 102 -0.99 1.00 8.51
C LEU A 102 -0.06 1.73 9.47
N ILE A 103 1.21 1.74 9.11
CA ILE A 103 2.23 2.46 9.84
C ILE A 103 2.80 3.51 8.90
N ALA A 104 2.85 4.75 9.35
CA ALA A 104 3.47 5.85 8.62
C ALA A 104 4.51 6.48 9.52
N PHE A 105 5.71 6.73 8.99
CA PHE A 105 6.73 7.45 9.74
C PHE A 105 6.23 8.86 10.09
N LYS A 106 6.54 9.33 11.28
CA LYS A 106 6.12 10.66 11.73
C LYS A 106 6.65 11.78 10.82
N GLN A 107 7.84 11.60 10.27
CA GLN A 107 8.47 12.56 9.36
C GLN A 107 7.81 12.62 7.98
N ASN A 108 7.02 11.63 7.62
CA ASN A 108 6.31 11.60 6.34
C ASN A 108 5.06 12.47 6.41
N GLU A 109 5.24 13.79 6.34
CA GLU A 109 4.14 14.74 6.48
C GLU A 109 3.09 14.59 5.36
N ILE A 110 3.53 14.36 4.13
CA ILE A 110 2.64 14.18 2.98
C ILE A 110 1.78 12.94 3.18
N GLY A 111 2.39 11.82 3.56
CA GLY A 111 1.66 10.58 3.82
C GLY A 111 0.68 10.71 4.96
N ASN A 112 1.10 11.32 6.08
CA ASN A 112 0.21 11.50 7.23
C ASN A 112 -0.99 12.40 6.89
N ARG A 113 -0.78 13.48 6.14
CA ARG A 113 -1.89 14.32 5.68
C ARG A 113 -2.84 13.58 4.76
N PHE A 114 -2.31 12.72 3.89
CA PHE A 114 -3.12 11.88 3.01
C PHE A 114 -4.06 10.99 3.82
N TRP A 115 -3.54 10.26 4.80
CA TRP A 115 -4.36 9.38 5.62
C TRP A 115 -5.41 10.13 6.43
N GLN A 116 -5.03 11.27 7.00
CA GLN A 116 -5.97 12.12 7.72
C GLN A 116 -7.08 12.65 6.81
N SER A 117 -6.74 13.05 5.58
CA SER A 117 -7.72 13.52 4.61
C SER A 117 -8.73 12.46 4.21
N LEU A 118 -8.36 11.20 4.25
CA LEU A 118 -9.26 10.07 4.00
C LEU A 118 -10.08 9.67 5.23
N GLY A 119 -9.89 10.33 6.36
CA GLY A 119 -10.62 10.03 7.59
C GLY A 119 -10.04 8.89 8.43
N TRP A 120 -8.81 8.48 8.14
CA TRP A 120 -8.16 7.45 8.96
C TRP A 120 -7.79 8.02 10.32
N LYS A 121 -8.01 7.22 11.35
CA LYS A 121 -7.82 7.64 12.73
C LYS A 121 -6.40 7.39 13.19
N TYR A 122 -5.74 8.42 13.68
CA TYR A 122 -4.49 8.28 14.42
C TYR A 122 -4.77 7.67 15.78
N CYS A 123 -4.12 6.55 16.09
CA CYS A 123 -4.34 5.82 17.35
C CYS A 123 -3.22 6.15 18.34
N ASP A 124 -3.51 7.04 19.27
CA ASP A 124 -2.56 7.46 20.32
C ASP A 124 -2.69 6.67 21.61
N ASN A 125 -3.68 5.77 21.66
CA ASN A 125 -3.99 4.97 22.85
C ASN A 125 -3.39 3.57 22.83
N VAL A 126 -2.49 3.29 21.88
CA VAL A 126 -1.82 1.98 21.78
C VAL A 126 -0.32 2.17 21.71
N ASN A 127 0.40 1.18 22.21
CA ASN A 127 1.84 1.10 22.02
C ASN A 127 2.13 0.10 20.90
N TYR A 128 3.06 0.46 20.05
CA TYR A 128 3.53 -0.40 18.98
C TYR A 128 4.85 -1.05 19.37
N TYR A 129 4.92 -2.36 19.23
CA TYR A 129 6.14 -3.14 19.50
C TYR A 129 6.49 -3.97 18.26
N GLU A 130 7.78 -4.07 17.94
CA GLU A 130 8.29 -4.94 16.88
C GLU A 130 9.59 -5.64 17.31
#